data_c1fc615cfb579b43368d598cbbe9e41f
#
_entry.id   c1fc615cfb579b43368d598cbbe9e41f
#
_cell.length_a   1.000
_cell.length_b   1.000
_cell.length_c   1.000
_cell.angle_alpha   90.00
_cell.angle_beta   90.00
_cell.angle_gamma   90.00
#
_symmetry.space_group_name_H-M   'P 1'
#
loop_
_entity.id
_entity.type
_entity.pdbx_description
1 polymer ?
#
loop_
_entity_poly.entity_id
_entity_poly.type
_entity_poly.pdbx_seq_one_letter_code
_entity_poly.pdbx_strand_id
1 'polypeptide(L)'
;MRKSRFSTEQIVTILQQQDAGAKPADLCRQHGITQQTLYRWKKTYGGLQVSEAQRLKQLEDENRQLKRIVADQALNLQVVKDLLGKKW
;
A
#
# COMPACT_ATOMS: atom_id res chain seq x y z
N MET A 1 -7.20 1.48 14.48
CA MET A 1 -7.49 1.61 13.06
C MET A 1 -7.54 0.24 12.38
N ARG A 2 -8.51 0.06 11.55
CA ARG A 2 -8.73 -1.23 10.92
C ARG A 2 -7.86 -1.38 9.67
N LYS A 3 -7.17 -2.51 9.56
CA LYS A 3 -6.42 -2.82 8.36
C LYS A 3 -7.37 -3.27 7.26
N SER A 4 -7.00 -2.99 6.01
CA SER A 4 -7.73 -3.50 4.87
C SER A 4 -7.67 -5.03 4.86
N ARG A 5 -8.79 -5.67 4.57
CA ARG A 5 -8.84 -7.13 4.46
C ARG A 5 -8.22 -7.64 3.17
N PHE A 6 -7.95 -6.74 2.24
CA PHE A 6 -7.48 -7.11 0.91
C PHE A 6 -6.15 -6.44 0.63
N SER A 7 -5.22 -7.21 0.09
CA SER A 7 -3.97 -6.67 -0.41
C SER A 7 -4.22 -5.99 -1.76
N THR A 8 -3.27 -5.17 -2.20
CA THR A 8 -3.36 -4.53 -3.51
C THR A 8 -3.47 -5.55 -4.62
N GLU A 9 -2.75 -6.67 -4.50
CA GLU A 9 -2.81 -7.76 -5.48
C GLU A 9 -4.21 -8.35 -5.57
N GLN A 10 -4.85 -8.58 -4.41
CA GLN A 10 -6.20 -9.11 -4.37
C GLN A 10 -7.18 -8.15 -5.00
N ILE A 11 -7.04 -6.85 -4.70
CA ILE A 11 -7.90 -5.82 -5.25
C ILE A 11 -7.78 -5.79 -6.78
N VAL A 12 -6.56 -5.82 -7.29
CA VAL A 12 -6.33 -5.80 -8.74
C VAL A 12 -6.91 -7.05 -9.40
N THR A 13 -6.77 -8.21 -8.74
CA THR A 13 -7.34 -9.46 -9.26
C THR A 13 -8.86 -9.37 -9.35
N ILE A 14 -9.51 -8.80 -8.33
CA ILE A 14 -10.95 -8.62 -8.32
C ILE A 14 -11.37 -7.67 -9.45
N LEU A 15 -10.66 -6.59 -9.64
CA LEU A 15 -10.96 -5.64 -10.71
C LEU A 15 -10.76 -6.25 -12.08
N GLN A 16 -9.77 -7.13 -12.25
CA GLN A 16 -9.57 -7.85 -13.50
C GLN A 16 -10.72 -8.79 -13.79
N GLN A 17 -11.30 -9.40 -12.75
CA GLN A 17 -12.48 -10.24 -12.93
C GLN A 17 -13.65 -9.41 -13.47
N GLN A 18 -13.81 -8.19 -13.00
CA GLN A 18 -14.84 -7.29 -13.51
C GLN A 18 -14.59 -6.95 -14.98
N ASP A 19 -13.34 -6.65 -15.33
CA ASP A 19 -12.97 -6.35 -16.70
C ASP A 19 -13.21 -7.55 -17.62
N ALA A 20 -13.11 -8.75 -17.08
CA ALA A 20 -13.35 -10.00 -17.84
C ALA A 20 -14.84 -10.32 -17.97
N GLY A 21 -15.73 -9.51 -17.42
CA GLY A 21 -17.15 -9.66 -17.58
C GLY A 21 -17.93 -10.01 -16.33
N ALA A 22 -17.28 -10.16 -15.18
CA ALA A 22 -17.98 -10.44 -13.93
C ALA A 22 -18.81 -9.22 -13.53
N LYS A 23 -20.02 -9.49 -13.02
CA LYS A 23 -20.93 -8.43 -12.61
C LYS A 23 -20.49 -7.84 -11.27
N PRO A 24 -20.53 -6.51 -11.13
CA PRO A 24 -20.13 -5.88 -9.87
C PRO A 24 -20.89 -6.42 -8.66
N ALA A 25 -22.18 -6.65 -8.80
CA ALA A 25 -23.00 -7.16 -7.70
C ALA A 25 -22.52 -8.53 -7.22
N ASP A 26 -22.15 -9.40 -8.17
CA ASP A 26 -21.66 -10.74 -7.86
C ASP A 26 -20.29 -10.67 -7.17
N LEU A 27 -19.41 -9.82 -7.64
CA LEU A 27 -18.10 -9.63 -7.03
C LEU A 27 -18.23 -9.10 -5.61
N CYS A 28 -19.13 -8.13 -5.41
CA CYS A 28 -19.36 -7.58 -4.07
C CYS A 28 -19.84 -8.64 -3.11
N ARG A 29 -20.76 -9.49 -3.57
CA ARG A 29 -21.31 -10.56 -2.74
C ARG A 29 -20.25 -11.63 -2.45
N GLN A 30 -19.48 -12.00 -3.47
CA GLN A 30 -18.45 -13.01 -3.35
C GLN A 30 -17.36 -12.62 -2.37
N HIS A 31 -16.97 -11.36 -2.39
CA HIS A 31 -15.85 -10.87 -1.59
C HIS A 31 -16.28 -10.11 -0.34
N GLY A 32 -17.58 -9.96 -0.13
CA GLY A 32 -18.08 -9.29 1.07
C GLY A 32 -17.77 -7.79 1.10
N ILE A 33 -17.85 -7.14 -0.03
CA ILE A 33 -17.60 -5.69 -0.15
C ILE A 33 -18.83 -4.99 -0.71
N THR A 34 -18.87 -3.68 -0.55
CA THR A 34 -19.96 -2.87 -1.12
C THR A 34 -19.59 -2.44 -2.53
N GLN A 35 -20.60 -2.05 -3.31
CA GLN A 35 -20.35 -1.51 -4.65
C GLN A 35 -19.56 -0.21 -4.57
N GLN A 36 -19.77 0.56 -3.51
CA GLN A 36 -19.02 1.79 -3.29
C GLN A 36 -17.52 1.49 -3.11
N THR A 37 -17.20 0.46 -2.36
CA THR A 37 -15.82 0.02 -2.18
C THR A 37 -15.20 -0.41 -3.50
N LEU A 38 -15.94 -1.20 -4.28
CA LEU A 38 -15.47 -1.65 -5.58
C LEU A 38 -15.21 -0.46 -6.52
N TYR A 39 -16.11 0.50 -6.52
CA TYR A 39 -15.97 1.70 -7.33
C TYR A 39 -14.72 2.50 -6.92
N ARG A 40 -14.48 2.63 -5.61
CA ARG A 40 -13.30 3.33 -5.10
C ARG A 40 -12.02 2.61 -5.53
N TRP A 41 -12.03 1.30 -5.44
CA TRP A 41 -10.89 0.49 -5.88
C TRP A 41 -10.61 0.70 -7.37
N LYS A 42 -11.65 0.75 -8.16
CA LYS A 42 -11.50 0.95 -9.60
C LYS A 42 -10.86 2.30 -9.91
N LYS A 43 -11.21 3.32 -9.16
CA LYS A 43 -10.61 4.63 -9.32
C LYS A 43 -9.13 4.64 -8.96
N THR A 44 -8.79 3.96 -7.88
CA THR A 44 -7.42 3.97 -7.35
C THR A 44 -6.50 3.00 -8.10
N TYR A 45 -7.01 1.82 -8.42
CA TYR A 45 -6.17 0.74 -8.94
C TYR A 45 -6.59 0.27 -10.33
N GLY A 46 -7.58 0.88 -10.92
CA GLY A 46 -8.05 0.45 -12.24
C GLY A 46 -6.95 0.53 -13.29
N GLY A 47 -6.85 -0.49 -14.10
CA GLY A 47 -5.84 -0.55 -15.15
C GLY A 47 -4.52 -1.18 -14.74
N LEU A 48 -4.32 -1.45 -13.45
CA LEU A 48 -3.10 -2.10 -12.99
C LEU A 48 -3.13 -3.60 -13.30
N GLN A 49 -1.98 -4.13 -13.61
CA GLN A 49 -1.77 -5.58 -13.71
C GLN A 49 -1.34 -6.11 -12.35
N VAL A 50 -1.49 -7.42 -12.15
CA VAL A 50 -1.07 -8.05 -10.89
C VAL A 50 0.42 -7.82 -10.64
N SER A 51 1.24 -7.92 -11.69
CA SER A 51 2.68 -7.69 -11.57
C SER A 51 2.99 -6.26 -11.12
N GLU A 52 2.21 -5.29 -11.60
CA GLU A 52 2.37 -3.90 -11.20
C GLU A 52 1.95 -3.70 -9.75
N ALA A 53 0.89 -4.38 -9.31
CA ALA A 53 0.46 -4.33 -7.91
C ALA A 53 1.54 -4.90 -6.99
N GLN A 54 2.17 -5.99 -7.40
CA GLN A 54 3.28 -6.59 -6.64
C GLN A 54 4.45 -5.63 -6.56
N ARG A 55 4.76 -4.98 -7.66
CA ARG A 55 5.85 -4.02 -7.71
C ARG A 55 5.55 -2.82 -6.83
N LEU A 56 4.32 -2.33 -6.86
CA LEU A 56 3.90 -1.22 -6.01
C LEU A 56 4.07 -1.57 -4.53
N LYS A 57 3.60 -2.75 -4.13
CA LYS A 57 3.75 -3.19 -2.75
C LYS A 57 5.20 -3.26 -2.34
N GLN A 58 6.05 -3.80 -3.22
CA GLN A 58 7.49 -3.89 -2.96
C GLN A 58 8.10 -2.51 -2.77
N LEU A 59 7.74 -1.57 -3.63
CA LEU A 59 8.24 -0.20 -3.54
C LEU A 59 7.75 0.50 -2.26
N GLU A 60 6.53 0.26 -1.86
CA GLU A 60 5.99 0.81 -0.62
C GLU A 60 6.75 0.27 0.59
N ASP A 61 7.03 -1.03 0.61
CA ASP A 61 7.80 -1.64 1.69
C ASP A 61 9.22 -1.11 1.75
N GLU A 62 9.88 -1.00 0.60
CA GLU A 62 11.22 -0.44 0.52
C GLU A 62 11.25 1.02 0.98
N ASN A 63 10.25 1.79 0.57
CA ASN A 63 10.15 3.18 0.97
C ASN A 63 9.99 3.32 2.48
N ARG A 64 9.16 2.45 3.08
CA ARG A 64 8.96 2.43 4.52
C ARG A 64 10.26 2.11 5.26
N GLN A 65 11.00 1.12 4.76
CA GLN A 65 12.28 0.74 5.35
C GLN A 65 13.30 1.86 5.24
N LEU A 66 13.37 2.50 4.07
CA LEU A 66 14.30 3.61 3.85
C LEU A 66 13.98 4.78 4.78
N LYS A 67 12.71 5.09 4.94
CA LYS A 67 12.29 6.17 5.86
C LYS A 67 12.71 5.87 7.28
N ARG A 68 12.58 4.62 7.70
CA ARG A 68 13.00 4.20 9.04
C ARG A 68 14.50 4.33 9.22
N ILE A 69 15.26 3.88 8.25
CA ILE A 69 16.71 3.96 8.29
C ILE A 69 17.16 5.43 8.36
N VAL A 70 16.57 6.27 7.54
CA VAL A 70 16.90 7.71 7.53
C VAL A 70 16.58 8.34 8.87
N ALA A 71 15.41 8.00 9.44
CA ALA A 71 15.03 8.54 10.75
C ALA A 71 16.02 8.11 11.84
N ASP A 72 16.41 6.84 11.84
CA ASP A 72 17.38 6.32 12.83
C ASP A 72 18.72 7.02 12.67
N GLN A 73 19.19 7.20 11.45
CA GLN A 73 20.45 7.87 11.20
C GLN A 73 20.40 9.34 11.61
N ALA A 74 19.27 10.00 11.36
CA ALA A 74 19.11 11.39 11.76
C ALA A 74 19.16 11.53 13.28
N LEU A 75 18.51 10.62 14.01
CA LEU A 75 18.56 10.61 15.46
C LEU A 75 19.98 10.36 15.97
N ASN A 76 20.68 9.41 15.38
CA ASN A 76 22.06 9.11 15.76
C ASN A 76 22.97 10.29 15.54
N LEU A 77 22.81 10.98 14.42
CA LEU A 77 23.59 12.19 14.14
C LEU A 77 23.29 13.28 15.15
N GLN A 78 22.03 13.44 15.53
CA GLN A 78 21.65 14.45 16.52
C GLN A 78 22.29 14.15 17.88
N VAL A 79 22.27 12.88 18.29
CA VAL A 79 22.91 12.47 19.54
C VAL A 79 24.41 12.77 19.51
N VAL A 80 25.08 12.42 18.41
CA VAL A 80 26.50 12.67 18.27
C VAL A 80 26.80 14.18 18.32
N LYS A 81 26.01 14.98 17.64
CA LYS A 81 26.17 16.44 17.65
C LYS A 81 25.98 17.00 19.05
N ASP A 82 24.98 16.51 19.76
CA ASP A 82 24.73 16.97 21.13
C ASP A 82 25.88 16.63 22.06
N LEU A 83 26.41 15.40 21.91
CA LEU A 83 27.56 14.99 22.71
C LEU A 83 28.80 15.85 22.43
N LEU A 84 29.05 16.12 21.15
CA LEU A 84 30.18 16.95 20.76
C LEU A 84 29.97 18.40 21.22
N GLY A 85 28.75 18.89 21.10
CA GLY A 85 28.43 20.25 21.51
C GLY A 85 28.62 20.46 22.99
N LYS A 86 28.38 19.45 23.82
CA LYS A 86 28.57 19.56 25.26
C LYS A 86 30.02 19.65 25.69
N LYS A 87 30.93 19.23 24.84
CA LYS A 87 32.34 19.27 25.12
C LYS A 87 32.98 20.61 24.80
N TRP A 88 32.34 21.41 24.03
CA TRP A 88 32.83 22.71 23.58
C TRP A 88 32.18 23.85 24.42
#